data_4d28d1118c5cc5252a092b3e667da119
#
_entry.id   4d28d1118c5cc5252a092b3e667da119
#
_cell.length_a   1.000
_cell.length_b   1.000
_cell.length_c   1.000
_cell.angle_alpha   90.00
_cell.angle_beta   90.00
_cell.angle_gamma   90.00
#
_symmetry.space_group_name_H-M   'P 1'
#
loop_
_entity.id
_entity.type
_entity.pdbx_description
1 polymer ?
#
loop_
_entity_poly.entity_id
_entity_poly.type
_entity_poly.pdbx_seq_one_letter_code
_entity_poly.pdbx_strand_id
1 'polypeptide(L)'
;MDQQRSNLMQKSTPHKLLSQAAVLALFVVLIWTLAVSNARPARAHEQPADATLDTPRSTADLQPATDKKDIEIPGSTSHWPQLVGAQYTWIRQFQSSLHSPYNGPNSLNPDGDVGATHTVGLYFGWAITNDLQAYFDVEKFMGDGVSNAVGLGGLSNGDVVRQGSAGLKKRPYVARRYLRYMVPLSDEVTEVGRGQDQIPGTEARTRFDFKAGTMAITDDFDKNRYANSTRTQFMNWALWNNGAWDFAADTRGFTNGIYAAYVRPKWSLRVGVYQMPSQANGQDLDAPLSKARGENLELDVAPNDEGTVVRLLVYRNIARMGIYQDALTAAAATGTTPNIVAQDADGRKKVGFGLNVEQPIADEGETGIFMRAGWNDGKTETFAFTEIDRSFVLGGQIAGGHWGRDDDRFAAAIALNGLSPAHLQYLAAGGIGFVLGDGKLSYASEQIFETYYRIQVGKYQGATVQLSPDFQYIRNPAFNRDRGPVQVASFRLHVEY
;
A
#
# COMPACT_ATOMS: atom_id res chain seq x y z
N MET A 1 -3.12 23.27 -59.70
CA MET A 1 -2.50 22.45 -58.64
C MET A 1 -2.54 23.21 -57.33
N ASP A 2 -3.74 23.55 -56.84
CA ASP A 2 -3.90 24.28 -55.57
C ASP A 2 -5.35 24.12 -55.15
N GLN A 3 -5.68 22.96 -54.56
CA GLN A 3 -6.99 22.72 -53.93
C GLN A 3 -6.98 21.41 -53.09
N GLN A 4 -5.93 21.14 -52.31
CA GLN A 4 -5.93 19.99 -51.35
C GLN A 4 -5.11 20.28 -50.07
N ARG A 5 -5.21 21.46 -49.49
CA ARG A 5 -4.60 21.74 -48.17
C ARG A 5 -5.50 22.62 -47.28
N SER A 6 -6.76 22.25 -47.12
CA SER A 6 -7.62 22.93 -46.14
C SER A 6 -8.75 22.05 -45.66
N ASN A 7 -8.44 20.99 -44.92
CA ASN A 7 -9.46 20.28 -44.10
C ASN A 7 -8.77 19.32 -43.12
N LEU A 8 -7.99 19.83 -42.19
CA LEU A 8 -7.48 19.11 -41.01
C LEU A 8 -7.31 20.09 -39.83
N MET A 9 -8.32 20.90 -39.59
CA MET A 9 -8.57 21.53 -38.29
C MET A 9 -10.04 21.25 -37.91
N GLN A 10 -10.26 20.04 -37.45
CA GLN A 10 -11.53 19.72 -36.84
C GLN A 10 -11.52 20.35 -35.43
N LYS A 11 -12.29 21.43 -35.32
CA LYS A 11 -12.55 22.22 -34.12
C LYS A 11 -13.07 21.31 -33.02
N SER A 12 -12.29 21.14 -31.95
CA SER A 12 -12.83 20.66 -30.68
C SER A 12 -13.98 21.57 -30.28
N THR A 13 -15.19 21.02 -30.19
CA THR A 13 -16.40 21.75 -29.91
C THR A 13 -16.34 22.41 -28.53
N PRO A 14 -16.64 23.70 -28.36
CA PRO A 14 -16.56 24.39 -27.07
C PRO A 14 -17.44 23.81 -25.98
N HIS A 15 -18.44 23.00 -26.32
CA HIS A 15 -19.29 22.27 -25.36
C HIS A 15 -18.56 21.21 -24.55
N LYS A 16 -17.56 20.49 -25.10
CA LYS A 16 -16.78 19.50 -24.35
C LYS A 16 -15.87 20.17 -23.31
N LEU A 17 -15.25 21.28 -23.66
CA LEU A 17 -14.39 22.05 -22.74
C LEU A 17 -15.18 22.69 -21.59
N LEU A 18 -16.40 23.20 -21.86
CA LEU A 18 -17.28 23.75 -20.83
C LEU A 18 -17.82 22.69 -19.86
N SER A 19 -18.14 21.47 -20.34
CA SER A 19 -18.58 20.37 -19.48
C SER A 19 -17.42 19.85 -18.61
N GLN A 20 -16.21 19.78 -19.16
CA GLN A 20 -15.01 19.36 -18.42
C GLN A 20 -14.62 20.38 -17.34
N ALA A 21 -14.71 21.68 -17.63
CA ALA A 21 -14.46 22.73 -16.64
C ALA A 21 -15.51 22.73 -15.50
N ALA A 22 -16.78 22.45 -15.81
CA ALA A 22 -17.84 22.33 -14.81
C ALA A 22 -17.64 21.10 -13.89
N VAL A 23 -17.21 19.97 -14.44
CA VAL A 23 -16.88 18.77 -13.66
C VAL A 23 -15.63 19.01 -12.80
N LEU A 24 -14.61 19.67 -13.34
CA LEU A 24 -13.42 20.05 -12.57
C LEU A 24 -13.77 21.00 -11.41
N ALA A 25 -14.65 21.98 -11.63
CA ALA A 25 -15.16 22.87 -10.59
C ALA A 25 -15.97 22.11 -9.52
N LEU A 26 -16.80 21.15 -9.93
CA LEU A 26 -17.54 20.28 -9.00
C LEU A 26 -16.58 19.41 -8.17
N PHE A 27 -15.51 18.93 -8.79
CA PHE A 27 -14.45 18.16 -8.12
C PHE A 27 -13.72 19.01 -7.08
N VAL A 28 -13.38 20.26 -7.41
CA VAL A 28 -12.76 21.22 -6.48
C VAL A 28 -13.70 21.56 -5.32
N VAL A 29 -14.99 21.75 -5.57
CA VAL A 29 -16.01 22.01 -4.53
C VAL A 29 -16.20 20.79 -3.64
N LEU A 30 -16.22 19.59 -4.20
CA LEU A 30 -16.31 18.34 -3.44
C LEU A 30 -15.09 18.13 -2.54
N ILE A 31 -13.90 18.43 -3.06
CA ILE A 31 -12.64 18.45 -2.30
C ILE A 31 -12.73 19.42 -1.12
N TRP A 32 -13.24 20.62 -1.36
CA TRP A 32 -13.38 21.63 -0.31
C TRP A 32 -14.39 21.22 0.76
N THR A 33 -15.53 20.63 0.37
CA THR A 33 -16.54 20.11 1.32
C THR A 33 -16.05 18.92 2.12
N LEU A 34 -15.26 18.01 1.54
CA LEU A 34 -14.64 16.88 2.24
C LEU A 34 -13.56 17.36 3.23
N ALA A 35 -12.79 18.38 2.87
CA ALA A 35 -11.79 18.99 3.75
C ALA A 35 -12.43 19.75 4.93
N VAL A 36 -13.60 20.36 4.73
CA VAL A 36 -14.30 21.15 5.75
C VAL A 36 -15.23 20.30 6.63
N SER A 37 -15.84 19.24 6.09
CA SER A 37 -16.79 18.38 6.83
C SER A 37 -16.16 17.51 7.91
N ASN A 38 -14.83 17.35 7.91
CA ASN A 38 -14.11 16.61 8.95
C ASN A 38 -13.66 17.49 10.14
N ALA A 39 -13.99 18.77 10.14
CA ALA A 39 -13.70 19.67 11.26
C ALA A 39 -14.79 19.55 12.35
N ARG A 40 -14.82 18.45 13.10
CA ARG A 40 -15.55 18.38 14.38
C ARG A 40 -14.56 18.35 15.53
N PRO A 41 -14.80 19.10 16.63
CA PRO A 41 -13.89 19.11 17.75
C PRO A 41 -13.88 17.73 18.42
N ALA A 42 -12.69 17.26 18.75
CA ALA A 42 -12.46 16.03 19.48
C ALA A 42 -13.20 16.03 20.84
N ARG A 43 -14.17 15.16 21.00
CA ARG A 43 -14.59 14.67 22.31
C ARG A 43 -13.91 13.34 22.54
N ALA A 44 -13.13 13.30 23.61
CA ALA A 44 -12.59 12.07 24.14
C ALA A 44 -13.72 11.11 24.46
N HIS A 45 -13.74 9.93 23.85
CA HIS A 45 -14.01 8.63 24.43
C HIS A 45 -14.13 7.53 23.38
N GLU A 46 -13.44 6.41 23.70
CA GLU A 46 -13.68 5.03 23.30
C GLU A 46 -13.66 4.65 21.83
N GLN A 47 -12.73 3.79 21.57
CA GLN A 47 -12.30 3.18 20.33
C GLN A 47 -13.31 2.25 19.68
N PRO A 48 -13.24 2.04 18.41
CA PRO A 48 -12.89 0.77 17.79
C PRO A 48 -12.30 0.80 16.36
N ALA A 49 -11.81 -0.20 16.05
CA ALA A 49 -11.33 -1.21 15.17
C ALA A 49 -11.57 -1.01 13.68
N ASP A 50 -10.82 -1.38 12.83
CA ASP A 50 -10.32 -2.53 12.11
C ASP A 50 -9.89 -2.23 10.68
N ALA A 51 -8.87 -2.79 10.18
CA ALA A 51 -8.64 -3.36 8.96
C ALA A 51 -7.43 -3.50 8.10
N THR A 52 -7.53 -3.74 6.85
CA THR A 52 -6.50 -4.34 6.01
C THR A 52 -6.35 -3.69 4.65
N LEU A 53 -5.18 -3.91 4.08
CA LEU A 53 -4.77 -3.44 2.78
C LEU A 53 -4.90 -4.54 1.73
N ASP A 54 -5.52 -4.23 0.63
CA ASP A 54 -5.37 -4.99 -0.59
C ASP A 54 -5.18 -4.08 -1.79
N THR A 55 -4.37 -4.53 -2.71
CA THR A 55 -3.99 -3.74 -3.86
C THR A 55 -4.51 -4.38 -5.14
N PRO A 56 -5.28 -3.65 -5.95
CA PRO A 56 -5.66 -4.12 -7.26
C PRO A 56 -4.52 -4.07 -8.26
N ARG A 57 -4.55 -4.97 -9.19
CA ARG A 57 -3.70 -4.96 -10.37
C ARG A 57 -3.90 -3.68 -11.14
N SER A 58 -2.89 -2.91 -11.36
CA SER A 58 -2.86 -1.95 -12.45
C SER A 58 -1.45 -1.61 -12.87
N THR A 59 -0.91 -2.46 -13.68
CA THR A 59 0.01 -2.08 -14.73
C THR A 59 -0.54 -2.59 -16.06
N ALA A 60 -1.87 -2.66 -16.17
CA ALA A 60 -2.57 -3.08 -17.38
C ALA A 60 -2.30 -2.18 -18.59
N ASP A 61 -1.67 -1.04 -18.39
CA ASP A 61 -1.34 -0.11 -19.48
C ASP A 61 -0.26 -0.60 -20.43
N LEU A 62 0.33 -1.80 -20.20
CA LEU A 62 1.47 -2.28 -20.98
C LEU A 62 1.32 -3.72 -21.54
N GLN A 63 0.14 -4.36 -21.45
CA GLN A 63 -0.06 -5.69 -22.04
C GLN A 63 -0.89 -5.65 -23.34
N PRO A 64 -0.51 -6.38 -24.39
CA PRO A 64 -1.37 -6.63 -25.53
C PRO A 64 -2.49 -7.61 -25.14
N ALA A 65 -3.73 -7.26 -25.51
CA ALA A 65 -4.91 -8.06 -25.26
C ALA A 65 -4.89 -9.37 -26.03
N THR A 66 -5.14 -10.49 -25.37
CA THR A 66 -5.54 -11.75 -25.99
C THR A 66 -6.99 -12.06 -25.63
N ASP A 67 -7.76 -12.36 -26.66
CA ASP A 67 -9.18 -12.76 -26.75
C ASP A 67 -10.22 -11.62 -26.81
N LYS A 68 -10.65 -11.40 -28.06
CA LYS A 68 -11.81 -10.57 -28.40
C LYS A 68 -13.11 -11.26 -27.95
N LYS A 69 -13.69 -10.80 -26.85
CA LYS A 69 -15.14 -10.84 -26.66
C LYS A 69 -15.61 -9.40 -26.64
N ASP A 70 -16.53 -9.07 -27.55
CA ASP A 70 -17.20 -7.78 -27.59
C ASP A 70 -17.89 -7.51 -26.24
N ILE A 71 -17.29 -6.65 -25.42
CA ILE A 71 -17.90 -6.16 -24.18
C ILE A 71 -18.68 -4.91 -24.56
N GLU A 72 -19.99 -5.06 -24.79
CA GLU A 72 -20.87 -3.90 -24.83
C GLU A 72 -20.87 -3.22 -23.46
N ILE A 73 -20.35 -2.00 -23.40
CA ILE A 73 -20.49 -1.13 -22.22
C ILE A 73 -21.96 -0.65 -22.21
N PRO A 74 -22.78 -1.07 -21.23
CA PRO A 74 -24.14 -0.54 -21.14
C PRO A 74 -24.09 0.96 -20.96
N GLY A 75 -24.84 1.70 -21.76
CA GLY A 75 -24.95 3.15 -21.65
C GLY A 75 -25.36 3.60 -20.23
N SER A 76 -24.81 4.69 -19.80
CA SER A 76 -24.68 5.30 -18.48
C SER A 76 -25.98 5.63 -17.70
N THR A 77 -26.96 4.74 -17.63
CA THR A 77 -28.24 4.97 -16.90
C THR A 77 -28.60 3.86 -15.90
N SER A 78 -27.70 2.89 -15.67
CA SER A 78 -27.95 1.84 -14.69
C SER A 78 -27.71 2.37 -13.27
N HIS A 79 -28.73 2.28 -12.42
CA HIS A 79 -28.57 2.52 -10.98
C HIS A 79 -27.80 1.39 -10.26
N TRP A 80 -27.50 0.30 -10.97
CA TRP A 80 -26.77 -0.84 -10.44
C TRP A 80 -25.27 -0.70 -10.68
N PRO A 81 -24.41 -1.14 -9.75
CA PRO A 81 -22.96 -1.13 -9.96
C PRO A 81 -22.58 -2.05 -11.12
N GLN A 82 -21.64 -1.59 -11.95
CA GLN A 82 -21.04 -2.39 -13.02
C GLN A 82 -19.94 -3.31 -12.49
N LEU A 83 -19.41 -3.00 -11.30
CA LEU A 83 -18.51 -3.84 -10.54
C LEU A 83 -19.18 -4.21 -9.22
N VAL A 84 -19.30 -5.50 -8.97
CA VAL A 84 -19.65 -6.07 -7.66
C VAL A 84 -18.64 -7.18 -7.40
N GLY A 85 -17.93 -7.09 -6.30
CA GLY A 85 -16.96 -8.10 -5.94
C GLY A 85 -16.93 -8.35 -4.43
N ALA A 86 -16.33 -9.49 -4.08
CA ALA A 86 -16.15 -9.91 -2.72
C ALA A 86 -14.83 -10.66 -2.58
N GLN A 87 -14.19 -10.53 -1.43
CA GLN A 87 -13.00 -11.30 -1.11
C GLN A 87 -13.04 -11.79 0.33
N TYR A 88 -12.33 -12.89 0.55
CA TYR A 88 -12.04 -13.43 1.87
C TYR A 88 -10.61 -13.91 1.91
N THR A 89 -9.85 -13.46 2.90
CA THR A 89 -8.50 -13.93 3.16
C THR A 89 -8.40 -14.44 4.59
N TRP A 90 -7.85 -15.62 4.75
CA TRP A 90 -7.45 -16.19 6.02
C TRP A 90 -5.97 -16.49 5.99
N ILE A 91 -5.24 -15.99 6.99
CA ILE A 91 -3.81 -16.26 7.16
C ILE A 91 -3.60 -16.81 8.57
N ARG A 92 -2.95 -17.97 8.66
CA ARG A 92 -2.48 -18.52 9.92
C ARG A 92 -0.97 -18.60 9.91
N GLN A 93 -0.34 -18.05 10.94
CA GLN A 93 1.10 -18.02 11.10
C GLN A 93 1.53 -18.76 12.36
N PHE A 94 2.68 -19.42 12.28
CA PHE A 94 3.34 -20.14 13.35
C PHE A 94 4.76 -19.59 13.48
N GLN A 95 4.98 -18.76 14.49
CA GLN A 95 6.30 -18.26 14.84
C GLN A 95 7.04 -19.28 15.69
N SER A 96 8.28 -19.61 15.33
CA SER A 96 9.14 -20.45 16.16
C SER A 96 9.57 -19.73 17.44
N SER A 97 10.03 -20.50 18.43
CA SER A 97 10.85 -19.92 19.49
C SER A 97 12.12 -19.30 18.92
N LEU A 98 12.72 -18.36 19.64
CA LEU A 98 13.93 -17.66 19.24
C LEU A 98 14.84 -17.44 20.44
N HIS A 99 16.16 -17.35 20.18
CA HIS A 99 17.08 -16.87 21.20
C HIS A 99 16.78 -15.42 21.56
N SER A 100 16.59 -15.12 22.86
CA SER A 100 16.30 -13.79 23.34
C SER A 100 16.80 -13.64 24.79
N PRO A 101 17.97 -13.00 25.01
CA PRO A 101 18.52 -12.81 26.35
C PRO A 101 17.78 -11.73 27.15
N TYR A 102 16.92 -10.93 26.51
CA TYR A 102 16.08 -9.90 27.10
C TYR A 102 14.89 -9.59 26.19
N ASN A 103 13.82 -9.05 26.79
CA ASN A 103 12.61 -8.63 26.09
C ASN A 103 12.19 -7.24 26.54
N GLY A 104 11.67 -6.46 25.60
CA GLY A 104 11.02 -5.19 25.83
C GLY A 104 9.52 -5.25 25.50
N PRO A 105 8.82 -4.12 25.62
CA PRO A 105 7.38 -4.06 25.37
C PRO A 105 6.95 -4.42 23.94
N ASN A 106 7.82 -4.14 22.97
CA ASN A 106 7.58 -4.43 21.56
C ASN A 106 8.59 -5.46 21.02
N SER A 107 8.80 -6.57 21.77
CA SER A 107 9.61 -7.69 21.36
C SER A 107 8.76 -8.82 20.80
N LEU A 108 9.33 -9.58 19.84
CA LEU A 108 8.78 -10.91 19.51
C LEU A 108 8.75 -11.79 20.75
N ASN A 109 7.70 -12.62 20.89
CA ASN A 109 7.62 -13.61 21.94
C ASN A 109 8.73 -14.67 21.78
N PRO A 110 9.66 -14.83 22.75
CA PRO A 110 10.78 -15.75 22.64
C PRO A 110 10.35 -17.23 22.63
N ASP A 111 9.21 -17.55 23.22
CA ASP A 111 8.70 -18.93 23.31
C ASP A 111 7.97 -19.36 22.01
N GLY A 112 7.86 -18.45 21.05
CA GLY A 112 7.07 -18.63 19.84
C GLY A 112 5.61 -18.19 20.03
N ASP A 113 4.86 -18.14 18.92
CA ASP A 113 3.47 -17.69 18.93
C ASP A 113 2.69 -18.24 17.73
N VAL A 114 1.36 -18.20 17.83
CA VAL A 114 0.45 -18.58 16.76
C VAL A 114 -0.59 -17.49 16.58
N GLY A 115 -0.55 -16.83 15.42
CA GLY A 115 -1.53 -15.82 15.03
C GLY A 115 -2.45 -16.31 13.92
N ALA A 116 -3.64 -15.73 13.84
CA ALA A 116 -4.53 -15.92 12.71
C ALA A 116 -5.31 -14.64 12.41
N THR A 117 -5.36 -14.26 11.13
CA THR A 117 -6.11 -13.12 10.63
C THR A 117 -7.18 -13.55 9.65
N HIS A 118 -8.28 -12.82 9.63
CA HIS A 118 -9.38 -13.01 8.69
C HIS A 118 -9.80 -11.64 8.16
N THR A 119 -9.85 -11.50 6.86
CA THR A 119 -10.37 -10.29 6.21
C THR A 119 -11.48 -10.65 5.25
N VAL A 120 -12.57 -9.92 5.34
CA VAL A 120 -13.72 -9.98 4.42
C VAL A 120 -13.87 -8.61 3.79
N GLY A 121 -13.93 -8.54 2.47
CA GLY A 121 -14.15 -7.33 1.70
C GLY A 121 -15.33 -7.46 0.74
N LEU A 122 -16.10 -6.39 0.58
CA LEU A 122 -17.10 -6.20 -0.47
C LEU A 122 -16.77 -4.89 -1.18
N TYR A 123 -16.72 -4.92 -2.50
CA TYR A 123 -16.38 -3.76 -3.31
C TYR A 123 -17.36 -3.55 -4.45
N PHE A 124 -17.63 -2.28 -4.71
CA PHE A 124 -18.63 -1.84 -5.70
C PHE A 124 -18.05 -0.69 -6.53
N GLY A 125 -18.36 -0.71 -7.83
CA GLY A 125 -17.97 0.34 -8.75
C GLY A 125 -19.09 0.72 -9.69
N TRP A 126 -19.26 2.03 -9.90
CA TRP A 126 -20.26 2.61 -10.81
C TRP A 126 -19.57 3.46 -11.86
N ALA A 127 -19.82 3.18 -13.14
CA ALA A 127 -19.53 4.10 -14.23
C ALA A 127 -20.68 5.11 -14.32
N ILE A 128 -20.50 6.30 -13.76
CA ILE A 128 -21.48 7.39 -13.80
C ILE A 128 -21.55 7.96 -15.23
N THR A 129 -20.37 8.10 -15.85
CA THR A 129 -20.20 8.38 -17.27
C THR A 129 -19.03 7.54 -17.79
N ASN A 130 -18.70 7.67 -19.07
CA ASN A 130 -17.53 6.97 -19.62
C ASN A 130 -16.21 7.39 -18.93
N ASP A 131 -16.17 8.62 -18.41
CA ASP A 131 -14.98 9.21 -17.84
C ASP A 131 -15.05 9.38 -16.31
N LEU A 132 -16.24 9.23 -15.70
CA LEU A 132 -16.47 9.42 -14.26
C LEU A 132 -16.96 8.14 -13.63
N GLN A 133 -16.20 7.65 -12.65
CA GLN A 133 -16.46 6.43 -11.89
C GLN A 133 -16.56 6.74 -10.40
N ALA A 134 -17.34 5.96 -9.67
CA ALA A 134 -17.42 5.98 -8.21
C ALA A 134 -17.13 4.58 -7.66
N TYR A 135 -16.39 4.51 -6.55
CA TYR A 135 -16.06 3.26 -5.88
C TYR A 135 -16.43 3.33 -4.40
N PHE A 136 -16.82 2.17 -3.87
CA PHE A 136 -17.21 2.04 -2.47
C PHE A 136 -16.91 0.63 -1.96
N ASP A 137 -16.00 0.54 -0.98
CA ASP A 137 -15.59 -0.71 -0.37
C ASP A 137 -15.94 -0.76 1.10
N VAL A 138 -16.39 -1.92 1.54
CA VAL A 138 -16.60 -2.24 2.94
C VAL A 138 -15.74 -3.45 3.29
N GLU A 139 -14.93 -3.33 4.32
CA GLU A 139 -14.13 -4.43 4.83
C GLU A 139 -14.44 -4.75 6.29
N LYS A 140 -14.09 -5.96 6.70
CA LYS A 140 -14.06 -6.39 8.09
C LYS A 140 -12.85 -7.27 8.34
N PHE A 141 -12.05 -6.85 9.28
CA PHE A 141 -10.90 -7.60 9.78
C PHE A 141 -11.22 -8.30 11.10
N MET A 142 -10.56 -9.44 11.37
CA MET A 142 -10.67 -10.18 12.61
C MET A 142 -9.36 -10.95 12.88
N GLY A 143 -9.01 -11.12 14.13
CA GLY A 143 -7.86 -11.90 14.55
C GLY A 143 -6.65 -11.05 14.92
N ASP A 144 -5.52 -11.70 15.14
CA ASP A 144 -4.30 -11.09 15.65
C ASP A 144 -3.08 -11.65 14.91
N GLY A 145 -2.04 -10.83 14.72
CA GLY A 145 -0.74 -11.26 14.20
C GLY A 145 0.10 -11.94 15.28
N VAL A 146 1.10 -12.72 14.87
CA VAL A 146 2.08 -13.29 15.81
C VAL A 146 2.74 -12.19 16.61
N SER A 147 2.99 -12.42 17.89
CA SER A 147 3.56 -11.49 18.85
C SER A 147 2.84 -10.13 18.87
N ASN A 148 1.50 -10.10 18.67
CA ASN A 148 0.70 -8.88 18.56
C ASN A 148 1.18 -7.90 17.48
N ALA A 149 1.78 -8.41 16.41
CA ALA A 149 2.36 -7.64 15.31
C ALA A 149 3.40 -6.59 15.79
N VAL A 150 4.31 -7.01 16.65
CA VAL A 150 5.47 -6.20 17.11
C VAL A 150 6.77 -6.98 17.01
N GLY A 151 7.90 -6.30 17.17
CA GLY A 151 9.23 -6.90 17.27
C GLY A 151 9.88 -7.21 15.93
N LEU A 152 9.38 -6.65 14.84
CA LEU A 152 9.99 -6.66 13.50
C LEU A 152 9.89 -5.25 12.90
N GLY A 153 10.90 -4.84 12.15
CA GLY A 153 10.85 -3.60 11.39
C GLY A 153 9.81 -3.66 10.26
N GLY A 154 9.69 -4.83 9.60
CA GLY A 154 8.62 -5.15 8.67
C GLY A 154 7.73 -6.27 9.23
N LEU A 155 6.42 -6.07 9.28
CA LEU A 155 5.48 -7.06 9.80
C LEU A 155 5.51 -8.36 9.00
N SER A 156 5.49 -9.52 9.66
CA SER A 156 5.48 -10.84 9.01
C SER A 156 4.18 -11.15 8.25
N ASN A 157 3.14 -10.37 8.48
CA ASN A 157 1.86 -10.46 7.80
C ASN A 157 1.34 -9.03 7.56
N GLY A 158 1.32 -8.60 6.31
CA GLY A 158 0.79 -7.29 5.94
C GLY A 158 -0.74 -7.19 6.00
N ASP A 159 -1.44 -8.32 6.15
CA ASP A 159 -2.88 -8.38 6.39
C ASP A 159 -3.20 -8.43 7.90
N VAL A 160 -2.38 -7.78 8.72
CA VAL A 160 -2.58 -7.65 10.16
C VAL A 160 -2.81 -6.20 10.52
N VAL A 161 -3.75 -5.96 11.41
CA VAL A 161 -3.92 -4.66 12.06
C VAL A 161 -3.40 -4.77 13.48
N ARG A 162 -2.48 -3.90 13.84
CA ARG A 162 -1.95 -3.85 15.19
C ARG A 162 -3.00 -3.30 16.15
N GLN A 163 -3.62 -4.18 16.91
CA GLN A 163 -4.71 -3.82 17.82
C GLN A 163 -4.24 -3.10 19.09
N GLY A 164 -3.01 -3.31 19.53
CA GLY A 164 -2.52 -2.89 20.85
C GLY A 164 -2.53 -1.38 21.11
N SER A 165 -2.39 -0.54 20.10
CA SER A 165 -2.41 0.92 20.27
C SER A 165 -3.79 1.55 20.06
N ALA A 166 -4.74 0.83 19.48
CA ALA A 166 -5.95 1.43 18.98
C ALA A 166 -7.27 0.88 19.56
N GLY A 167 -7.28 -0.27 20.25
CA GLY A 167 -8.49 -0.89 20.81
C GLY A 167 -9.60 -1.11 19.77
N LEU A 168 -9.27 -1.60 18.64
CA LEU A 168 -10.05 -1.60 17.41
C LEU A 168 -11.32 -2.47 17.50
N LYS A 169 -12.54 -1.97 17.24
CA LYS A 169 -13.79 -2.76 17.23
C LYS A 169 -13.89 -3.64 16.00
N LYS A 170 -14.16 -4.92 16.21
CA LYS A 170 -14.34 -5.94 15.17
C LYS A 170 -15.66 -5.75 14.39
N ARG A 171 -15.89 -4.58 13.80
CA ARG A 171 -17.07 -4.24 12.99
C ARG A 171 -16.68 -3.86 11.56
N PRO A 172 -17.56 -4.03 10.56
CA PRO A 172 -17.32 -3.54 9.20
C PRO A 172 -17.04 -2.02 9.19
N TYR A 173 -16.19 -1.57 8.29
CA TYR A 173 -15.85 -0.17 8.07
C TYR A 173 -15.78 0.12 6.57
N VAL A 174 -15.86 1.39 6.23
CA VAL A 174 -15.68 1.85 4.86
C VAL A 174 -14.18 1.97 4.59
N ALA A 175 -13.66 1.07 3.75
CA ALA A 175 -12.26 1.01 3.37
C ALA A 175 -11.95 2.05 2.27
N ARG A 176 -12.73 2.05 1.21
CA ARG A 176 -12.61 3.01 0.13
C ARG A 176 -13.94 3.67 -0.16
N ARG A 177 -13.87 4.96 -0.53
CA ARG A 177 -15.01 5.75 -0.96
C ARG A 177 -14.47 6.94 -1.73
N TYR A 178 -14.36 6.81 -3.05
CA TYR A 178 -13.78 7.86 -3.88
C TYR A 178 -14.46 7.97 -5.25
N LEU A 179 -14.26 9.12 -5.89
CA LEU A 179 -14.56 9.35 -7.29
C LEU A 179 -13.26 9.30 -8.09
N ARG A 180 -13.31 8.70 -9.26
CA ARG A 180 -12.26 8.71 -10.28
C ARG A 180 -12.77 9.41 -11.52
N TYR A 181 -12.02 10.39 -12.02
CA TYR A 181 -12.33 11.11 -13.24
C TYR A 181 -11.16 11.08 -14.21
N MET A 182 -11.41 10.58 -15.41
CA MET A 182 -10.42 10.46 -16.47
C MET A 182 -10.69 11.51 -17.56
N VAL A 183 -9.66 12.16 -18.05
CA VAL A 183 -9.73 13.07 -19.20
C VAL A 183 -8.94 12.44 -20.33
N PRO A 184 -9.63 11.83 -21.34
CA PRO A 184 -8.94 11.22 -22.47
C PRO A 184 -8.26 12.32 -23.32
N LEU A 185 -7.02 12.05 -23.71
CA LEU A 185 -6.18 12.93 -24.53
C LEU A 185 -5.77 12.26 -25.85
N SER A 186 -6.13 10.97 -26.06
CA SER A 186 -5.94 10.25 -27.29
C SER A 186 -7.16 9.38 -27.60
N ASP A 187 -7.35 9.06 -28.87
CA ASP A 187 -8.36 8.08 -29.32
C ASP A 187 -7.84 6.64 -29.20
N GLU A 188 -6.53 6.43 -29.00
CA GLU A 188 -5.97 5.13 -28.70
C GLU A 188 -6.39 4.69 -27.31
N VAL A 189 -6.91 3.48 -27.20
CA VAL A 189 -7.37 2.90 -25.93
C VAL A 189 -6.57 1.65 -25.58
N THR A 190 -6.60 1.30 -24.29
CA THR A 190 -6.17 -0.01 -23.78
C THR A 190 -7.35 -0.67 -23.10
N GLU A 191 -7.43 -2.00 -23.20
CA GLU A 191 -8.44 -2.78 -22.47
C GLU A 191 -8.03 -2.90 -21.00
N VAL A 192 -9.02 -2.76 -20.12
CA VAL A 192 -8.86 -2.91 -18.68
C VAL A 192 -9.69 -4.08 -18.21
N GLY A 193 -9.07 -5.06 -17.61
CA GLY A 193 -9.75 -6.21 -17.01
C GLY A 193 -10.54 -5.85 -15.76
N ARG A 194 -11.39 -6.76 -15.31
CA ARG A 194 -12.06 -6.66 -14.01
C ARG A 194 -11.06 -6.89 -12.88
N GLY A 195 -11.10 -6.05 -11.87
CA GLY A 195 -10.34 -6.20 -10.63
C GLY A 195 -11.05 -5.50 -9.48
N GLN A 196 -10.50 -5.58 -8.28
CA GLN A 196 -10.94 -4.73 -7.19
C GLN A 196 -10.72 -3.27 -7.60
N ASP A 197 -11.69 -2.38 -7.35
CA ASP A 197 -11.66 -0.97 -7.76
C ASP A 197 -11.35 -0.72 -9.24
N GLN A 198 -11.68 -1.69 -10.10
CA GLN A 198 -11.46 -1.58 -11.53
C GLN A 198 -12.66 -2.14 -12.31
N ILE A 199 -13.47 -1.23 -12.85
CA ILE A 199 -14.56 -1.56 -13.76
C ILE A 199 -13.95 -2.03 -15.09
N PRO A 200 -14.33 -3.21 -15.62
CA PRO A 200 -13.81 -3.66 -16.91
C PRO A 200 -14.27 -2.73 -18.04
N GLY A 201 -13.42 -2.52 -19.03
CA GLY A 201 -13.73 -1.64 -20.16
C GLY A 201 -12.48 -1.19 -20.90
N THR A 202 -12.51 0.02 -21.41
CA THR A 202 -11.37 0.62 -22.12
C THR A 202 -11.00 1.98 -21.51
N GLU A 203 -9.72 2.27 -21.49
CA GLU A 203 -9.18 3.56 -21.04
C GLU A 203 -8.29 4.17 -22.13
N ALA A 204 -8.32 5.50 -22.29
CA ALA A 204 -7.43 6.18 -23.23
C ALA A 204 -5.97 5.98 -22.81
N ARG A 205 -5.10 5.61 -23.76
CA ARG A 205 -3.66 5.37 -23.50
C ARG A 205 -2.91 6.62 -23.09
N THR A 206 -3.40 7.79 -23.52
CA THR A 206 -2.91 9.09 -23.03
C THR A 206 -4.07 9.81 -22.35
N ARG A 207 -3.94 10.10 -21.05
CA ARG A 207 -5.00 10.71 -20.25
C ARG A 207 -4.48 11.45 -19.03
N PHE A 208 -5.29 12.34 -18.50
CA PHE A 208 -5.23 12.69 -17.08
C PHE A 208 -6.17 11.78 -16.29
N ASP A 209 -5.74 11.38 -15.10
CA ASP A 209 -6.51 10.52 -14.18
C ASP A 209 -6.53 11.18 -12.80
N PHE A 210 -7.71 11.40 -12.25
CA PHE A 210 -7.91 12.08 -10.98
C PHE A 210 -8.71 11.21 -10.04
N LYS A 211 -8.33 11.18 -8.75
CA LYS A 211 -9.12 10.57 -7.70
C LYS A 211 -9.28 11.51 -6.51
N ALA A 212 -10.43 11.47 -5.84
CA ALA A 212 -10.67 12.20 -4.60
C ALA A 212 -11.61 11.44 -3.68
N GLY A 213 -11.23 11.31 -2.42
CA GLY A 213 -12.02 10.61 -1.40
C GLY A 213 -11.15 9.82 -0.43
N THR A 214 -11.73 8.76 0.13
CA THR A 214 -11.04 7.80 0.99
C THR A 214 -10.43 6.69 0.13
N MET A 215 -9.12 6.42 0.26
CA MET A 215 -8.41 5.43 -0.56
C MET A 215 -7.15 4.93 0.16
N ALA A 216 -6.55 3.86 -0.33
CA ALA A 216 -5.20 3.46 0.06
C ALA A 216 -4.18 4.09 -0.90
N ILE A 217 -3.10 4.65 -0.39
CA ILE A 217 -2.07 5.28 -1.24
C ILE A 217 -1.35 4.25 -2.10
N THR A 218 -1.19 3.05 -1.56
CA THR A 218 -0.57 1.90 -2.25
C THR A 218 -1.36 1.39 -3.46
N ASP A 219 -2.61 1.84 -3.63
CA ASP A 219 -3.38 1.54 -4.85
C ASP A 219 -2.80 2.25 -6.08
N ASP A 220 -2.07 3.34 -5.89
CA ASP A 220 -1.60 4.22 -6.96
C ASP A 220 -0.08 4.42 -7.01
N PHE A 221 0.65 4.16 -5.91
CA PHE A 221 2.09 4.36 -5.79
C PHE A 221 2.83 3.07 -5.40
N ASP A 222 4.11 2.97 -5.75
CA ASP A 222 5.00 1.83 -5.50
C ASP A 222 4.47 0.49 -5.99
N LYS A 223 3.65 0.49 -7.03
CA LYS A 223 3.10 -0.74 -7.64
C LYS A 223 4.21 -1.67 -8.12
N ASN A 224 3.98 -3.00 -8.04
CA ASN A 224 4.88 -3.99 -8.59
C ASN A 224 4.12 -5.26 -8.94
N ARG A 225 4.35 -5.81 -10.12
CA ARG A 225 3.66 -7.01 -10.62
C ARG A 225 3.87 -8.24 -9.74
N TYR A 226 5.05 -8.39 -9.14
CA TYR A 226 5.48 -9.60 -8.44
C TYR A 226 5.38 -9.48 -6.92
N ALA A 227 5.24 -8.26 -6.41
CA ALA A 227 5.25 -8.00 -4.98
C ALA A 227 4.43 -6.75 -4.66
N ASN A 228 3.11 -6.91 -4.47
CA ASN A 228 2.18 -5.79 -4.26
C ASN A 228 0.96 -6.15 -3.42
N SER A 229 0.79 -7.41 -3.00
CA SER A 229 -0.37 -7.85 -2.22
C SER A 229 0.00 -8.92 -1.21
N THR A 230 -0.27 -8.66 0.05
CA THR A 230 -0.13 -9.64 1.12
C THR A 230 -1.15 -10.79 1.01
N ARG A 231 -2.27 -10.57 0.33
CA ARG A 231 -3.37 -11.55 0.19
C ARG A 231 -3.13 -12.57 -0.91
N THR A 232 -2.23 -12.28 -1.86
CA THR A 232 -1.98 -13.16 -3.01
C THR A 232 -0.50 -13.39 -3.32
N GLN A 233 0.41 -12.57 -2.77
CA GLN A 233 1.85 -12.59 -3.00
C GLN A 233 2.63 -12.71 -1.67
N PHE A 234 3.76 -11.99 -1.49
CA PHE A 234 4.53 -11.99 -0.25
C PHE A 234 3.71 -11.46 0.93
N MET A 235 3.83 -12.11 2.09
CA MET A 235 3.10 -11.68 3.29
C MET A 235 3.85 -10.61 4.06
N ASN A 236 5.19 -10.65 4.08
CA ASN A 236 5.98 -9.68 4.84
C ASN A 236 5.91 -8.29 4.23
N TRP A 237 5.56 -7.31 5.05
CA TRP A 237 5.38 -5.91 4.60
C TRP A 237 6.61 -5.37 3.88
N ALA A 238 7.82 -5.64 4.38
CA ALA A 238 9.05 -5.14 3.78
C ALA A 238 9.33 -5.70 2.38
N LEU A 239 8.62 -6.75 1.93
CA LEU A 239 8.81 -7.37 0.63
C LEU A 239 7.80 -6.90 -0.41
N TRP A 240 6.52 -6.77 -0.05
CA TRP A 240 5.48 -6.40 -1.01
C TRP A 240 5.28 -4.88 -1.15
N ASN A 241 5.88 -4.08 -0.27
CA ASN A 241 5.87 -2.62 -0.31
C ASN A 241 7.28 -2.08 -0.02
N ASN A 242 7.54 -0.81 -0.35
CA ASN A 242 8.77 -0.14 0.07
C ASN A 242 8.80 0.04 1.59
N GLY A 243 9.61 -0.76 2.29
CA GLY A 243 9.68 -0.74 3.75
C GLY A 243 10.09 0.61 4.36
N ALA A 244 10.80 1.46 3.63
CA ALA A 244 11.20 2.79 4.08
C ALA A 244 10.24 3.91 3.66
N TRP A 245 9.10 3.58 3.06
CA TRP A 245 8.08 4.55 2.70
C TRP A 245 7.03 4.69 3.82
N ASP A 246 7.18 5.72 4.60
CA ASP A 246 6.27 6.08 5.69
C ASP A 246 5.07 6.86 5.12
N PHE A 247 4.14 6.18 4.47
CA PHE A 247 3.04 6.81 3.76
C PHE A 247 1.87 7.21 4.67
N ALA A 248 1.10 8.22 4.24
CA ALA A 248 -0.03 8.73 4.99
C ALA A 248 -1.20 7.74 4.99
N ALA A 249 -1.49 7.13 6.13
CA ALA A 249 -2.65 6.27 6.32
C ALA A 249 -3.04 6.17 7.80
N ASP A 250 -4.30 5.89 8.07
CA ASP A 250 -4.71 5.44 9.40
C ASP A 250 -4.16 4.02 9.68
N THR A 251 -4.34 3.52 10.89
CA THR A 251 -3.87 2.17 11.26
C THR A 251 -4.45 1.04 10.39
N ARG A 252 -5.44 1.34 9.55
CA ARG A 252 -6.08 0.42 8.60
C ARG A 252 -5.48 0.48 7.20
N GLY A 253 -4.64 1.46 6.91
CA GLY A 253 -4.07 1.66 5.60
C GLY A 253 -4.84 2.61 4.68
N PHE A 254 -5.87 3.28 5.19
CA PHE A 254 -6.70 4.19 4.40
C PHE A 254 -6.55 5.63 4.84
N THR A 255 -6.73 6.55 3.89
CA THR A 255 -6.68 7.98 4.16
C THR A 255 -7.59 8.75 3.21
N ASN A 256 -7.92 9.99 3.57
CA ASN A 256 -8.59 10.90 2.65
C ASN A 256 -7.56 11.71 1.89
N GLY A 257 -7.75 11.84 0.59
CA GLY A 257 -6.81 12.58 -0.22
C GLY A 257 -7.27 12.83 -1.64
N ILE A 258 -6.32 13.34 -2.40
CA ILE A 258 -6.45 13.71 -3.80
C ILE A 258 -5.25 13.13 -4.53
N TYR A 259 -5.53 12.53 -5.66
CA TYR A 259 -4.56 11.98 -6.58
C TYR A 259 -4.78 12.57 -7.97
N ALA A 260 -3.69 12.80 -8.68
CA ALA A 260 -3.69 13.14 -10.09
C ALA A 260 -2.53 12.45 -10.80
N ALA A 261 -2.77 11.97 -12.01
CA ALA A 261 -1.73 11.43 -12.88
C ALA A 261 -1.85 11.96 -14.31
N TYR A 262 -0.70 12.09 -14.96
CA TYR A 262 -0.60 12.18 -16.39
C TYR A 262 -0.02 10.88 -16.93
N VAL A 263 -0.85 10.11 -17.61
CA VAL A 263 -0.53 8.77 -18.10
C VAL A 263 -0.22 8.83 -19.59
N ARG A 264 0.87 8.19 -20.00
CA ARG A 264 1.29 7.98 -21.39
C ARG A 264 1.76 6.54 -21.59
N PRO A 265 1.82 6.04 -22.83
CA PRO A 265 2.18 4.64 -23.11
C PRO A 265 3.53 4.17 -22.56
N LYS A 266 4.51 5.07 -22.45
CA LYS A 266 5.88 4.73 -22.00
C LYS A 266 6.26 5.34 -20.67
N TRP A 267 5.42 6.19 -20.08
CA TRP A 267 5.67 6.79 -18.77
C TRP A 267 4.42 7.38 -18.16
N SER A 268 4.38 7.51 -16.85
CA SER A 268 3.37 8.27 -16.13
C SER A 268 4.00 9.10 -15.01
N LEU A 269 3.41 10.26 -14.75
CA LEU A 269 3.76 11.09 -13.61
C LEU A 269 2.55 11.15 -12.69
N ARG A 270 2.73 10.79 -11.42
CA ARG A 270 1.68 10.71 -10.41
C ARG A 270 1.99 11.65 -9.25
N VAL A 271 0.97 12.32 -8.75
CA VAL A 271 1.07 13.17 -7.57
C VAL A 271 -0.13 12.93 -6.66
N GLY A 272 0.10 12.92 -5.36
CA GLY A 272 -0.97 12.76 -4.39
C GLY A 272 -0.72 13.53 -3.10
N VAL A 273 -1.80 14.02 -2.49
CA VAL A 273 -1.78 14.71 -1.19
C VAL A 273 -2.85 14.10 -0.31
N TYR A 274 -2.45 13.64 0.88
CA TYR A 274 -3.27 12.81 1.75
C TYR A 274 -3.21 13.25 3.20
N GLN A 275 -4.25 13.01 3.97
CA GLN A 275 -4.28 13.27 5.40
C GLN A 275 -3.34 12.31 6.15
N MET A 276 -2.54 12.84 7.06
CA MET A 276 -1.75 12.03 7.99
C MET A 276 -2.60 11.65 9.21
N PRO A 277 -2.32 10.53 9.89
CA PRO A 277 -2.92 10.25 11.18
C PRO A 277 -2.44 11.25 12.25
N SER A 278 -3.24 11.40 13.30
CA SER A 278 -2.95 12.33 14.40
C SER A 278 -1.80 11.87 15.32
N GLN A 279 -1.45 10.60 15.26
CA GLN A 279 -0.36 9.94 15.98
C GLN A 279 0.13 8.71 15.21
N ALA A 280 1.32 8.22 15.54
CA ALA A 280 1.88 7.03 14.93
C ALA A 280 0.91 5.84 15.04
N ASN A 281 0.65 5.15 13.92
CA ASN A 281 -0.31 4.05 13.79
C ASN A 281 -1.72 4.37 14.38
N GLY A 282 -2.13 5.64 14.29
CA GLY A 282 -3.41 6.13 14.83
C GLY A 282 -4.58 5.82 13.91
N GLN A 283 -5.80 5.80 14.49
CA GLN A 283 -7.05 5.62 13.74
C GLN A 283 -7.57 6.93 13.14
N ASP A 284 -7.38 8.02 13.88
CA ASP A 284 -7.95 9.30 13.54
C ASP A 284 -7.00 10.09 12.65
N LEU A 285 -7.50 10.51 11.50
CA LEU A 285 -6.76 11.34 10.58
C LEU A 285 -6.77 12.80 11.06
N ASP A 286 -5.62 13.46 11.02
CA ASP A 286 -5.49 14.86 11.38
C ASP A 286 -5.97 15.76 10.23
N ALA A 287 -6.78 16.74 10.55
CA ALA A 287 -7.36 17.69 9.61
C ALA A 287 -7.13 19.12 10.10
N PRO A 288 -6.98 20.10 9.21
CA PRO A 288 -7.04 20.05 7.75
C PRO A 288 -5.71 19.64 7.10
N LEU A 289 -5.69 19.39 5.78
CA LEU A 289 -4.48 19.09 4.99
C LEU A 289 -3.38 20.16 5.11
N SER A 290 -3.73 21.40 5.45
CA SER A 290 -2.76 22.47 5.71
C SER A 290 -1.92 22.23 6.96
N LYS A 291 -2.45 21.47 7.94
CA LYS A 291 -1.79 21.13 9.21
C LYS A 291 -0.96 19.87 9.08
N ALA A 292 -1.57 18.78 8.60
CA ALA A 292 -0.93 17.50 8.51
C ALA A 292 -1.24 16.81 7.17
N ARG A 293 -0.21 16.40 6.44
CA ARG A 293 -0.36 15.74 5.15
C ARG A 293 0.87 14.95 4.73
N GLY A 294 0.64 13.90 3.95
CA GLY A 294 1.63 13.21 3.15
C GLY A 294 1.55 13.67 1.70
N GLU A 295 2.65 14.04 1.11
CA GLU A 295 2.80 14.43 -0.29
C GLU A 295 3.65 13.39 -0.99
N ASN A 296 3.17 12.86 -2.13
CA ASN A 296 3.85 11.84 -2.91
C ASN A 296 3.95 12.27 -4.36
N LEU A 297 5.10 12.00 -4.97
CA LEU A 297 5.37 12.18 -6.40
C LEU A 297 6.06 10.92 -6.91
N GLU A 298 5.52 10.30 -7.96
CA GLU A 298 6.12 9.12 -8.58
C GLU A 298 6.19 9.28 -10.10
N LEU A 299 7.34 8.93 -10.65
CA LEU A 299 7.57 8.79 -12.08
C LEU A 299 7.72 7.31 -12.41
N ASP A 300 6.82 6.79 -13.24
CA ASP A 300 6.94 5.46 -13.84
C ASP A 300 7.49 5.59 -15.26
N VAL A 301 8.42 4.73 -15.62
CA VAL A 301 8.99 4.66 -16.97
C VAL A 301 9.02 3.20 -17.43
N ALA A 302 8.49 2.95 -18.63
CA ALA A 302 8.63 1.69 -19.35
C ALA A 302 9.70 1.87 -20.45
N PRO A 303 10.97 1.53 -20.18
CA PRO A 303 12.09 1.85 -21.09
C PRO A 303 12.10 1.00 -22.36
N ASN A 304 11.42 -0.13 -22.35
CA ASN A 304 11.35 -1.08 -23.47
C ASN A 304 9.92 -1.61 -23.68
N ASP A 305 9.73 -2.44 -24.69
CA ASP A 305 8.47 -3.10 -25.02
C ASP A 305 8.34 -4.50 -24.37
N GLU A 306 9.33 -4.91 -23.59
CA GLU A 306 9.39 -6.19 -22.86
C GLU A 306 8.64 -6.13 -21.53
N GLY A 307 8.06 -4.98 -21.20
CA GLY A 307 7.26 -4.77 -19.99
C GLY A 307 8.07 -4.45 -18.73
N THR A 308 9.36 -4.08 -18.87
CA THR A 308 10.13 -3.50 -17.77
C THR A 308 9.49 -2.21 -17.30
N VAL A 309 9.34 -2.04 -15.99
CA VAL A 309 8.89 -0.77 -15.40
C VAL A 309 9.85 -0.34 -14.30
N VAL A 310 10.25 0.92 -14.34
CA VAL A 310 11.08 1.58 -13.32
C VAL A 310 10.25 2.70 -12.70
N ARG A 311 10.10 2.70 -11.38
CA ARG A 311 9.37 3.71 -10.63
C ARG A 311 10.30 4.44 -9.67
N LEU A 312 10.20 5.76 -9.69
CA LEU A 312 10.94 6.67 -8.81
C LEU A 312 9.94 7.44 -7.97
N LEU A 313 9.87 7.09 -6.69
CA LEU A 313 9.00 7.72 -5.70
C LEU A 313 9.79 8.73 -4.87
N VAL A 314 9.24 9.92 -4.64
CA VAL A 314 9.68 10.88 -3.62
C VAL A 314 8.48 11.23 -2.74
N TYR A 315 8.69 11.32 -1.43
CA TYR A 315 7.62 11.71 -0.54
C TYR A 315 8.07 12.69 0.55
N ARG A 316 7.10 13.43 1.06
CA ARG A 316 7.25 14.29 2.22
C ARG A 316 6.02 14.20 3.11
N ASN A 317 6.24 13.89 4.37
CA ASN A 317 5.21 13.97 5.41
C ASN A 317 5.39 15.24 6.22
N ILE A 318 4.28 15.87 6.56
CA ILE A 318 4.19 16.96 7.53
C ILE A 318 3.13 16.53 8.54
N ALA A 319 3.51 16.33 9.80
CA ALA A 319 2.59 15.83 10.82
C ALA A 319 3.02 16.27 12.22
N ARG A 320 2.23 15.85 13.21
CA ARG A 320 2.59 15.96 14.62
C ARG A 320 3.48 14.76 14.98
N MET A 321 4.79 14.95 14.95
CA MET A 321 5.79 13.90 15.17
C MET A 321 6.80 14.30 16.24
N GLY A 322 7.34 13.30 16.94
CA GLY A 322 8.54 13.46 17.77
C GLY A 322 9.82 13.39 16.92
N ILE A 323 10.88 14.02 17.39
CA ILE A 323 12.24 13.91 16.83
C ILE A 323 13.06 13.02 17.74
N TYR A 324 13.72 11.97 17.21
CA TYR A 324 14.55 11.05 17.99
C TYR A 324 15.66 11.75 18.77
N GLN A 325 16.32 12.74 18.17
CA GLN A 325 17.39 13.50 18.85
C GLN A 325 16.86 14.35 20.00
N ASP A 326 15.66 14.92 19.89
CA ASP A 326 15.01 15.69 20.96
C ASP A 326 14.71 14.76 22.16
N ALA A 327 14.18 13.56 21.87
CA ALA A 327 13.89 12.55 22.89
C ALA A 327 15.16 12.06 23.60
N LEU A 328 16.25 11.83 22.86
CA LEU A 328 17.56 11.46 23.42
C LEU A 328 18.13 12.57 24.32
N THR A 329 18.03 13.84 23.88
CA THR A 329 18.51 14.99 24.62
C THR A 329 17.73 15.19 25.93
N ALA A 330 16.41 15.09 25.88
CA ALA A 330 15.53 15.18 27.05
C ALA A 330 15.80 14.04 28.06
N ALA A 331 15.98 12.83 27.57
CA ALA A 331 16.33 11.67 28.40
C ALA A 331 17.68 11.81 29.09
N ALA A 332 18.71 12.30 28.38
CA ALA A 332 20.03 12.56 28.93
C ALA A 332 19.99 13.63 30.03
N ALA A 333 19.18 14.67 29.90
CA ALA A 333 19.05 15.74 30.89
C ALA A 333 18.34 15.27 32.17
N THR A 334 17.50 14.24 32.12
CA THR A 334 16.70 13.76 33.24
C THR A 334 17.14 12.40 33.77
N GLY A 335 18.07 11.71 33.10
CA GLY A 335 18.49 10.35 33.45
C GLY A 335 17.41 9.30 33.25
N THR A 336 16.46 9.53 32.33
CA THR A 336 15.33 8.64 32.06
C THR A 336 15.46 7.94 30.69
N THR A 337 14.62 6.93 30.42
CA THR A 337 14.49 6.34 29.09
C THR A 337 13.89 7.36 28.10
N PRO A 338 14.42 7.47 26.87
CA PRO A 338 13.90 8.41 25.89
C PRO A 338 12.47 8.05 25.47
N ASN A 339 11.62 9.06 25.34
CA ASN A 339 10.22 8.94 24.95
C ASN A 339 9.96 9.87 23.76
N ILE A 340 9.73 9.27 22.58
CA ILE A 340 9.52 10.00 21.33
C ILE A 340 8.20 10.77 21.35
N VAL A 341 7.12 10.16 21.85
CA VAL A 341 5.78 10.74 21.88
C VAL A 341 5.72 11.99 22.77
N ALA A 342 6.56 12.06 23.82
CA ALA A 342 6.67 13.25 24.69
C ALA A 342 7.29 14.45 23.94
N GLN A 343 7.86 14.24 22.77
CA GLN A 343 8.46 15.28 21.92
C GLN A 343 7.60 15.67 20.72
N ASP A 344 6.36 15.21 20.67
CA ASP A 344 5.43 15.49 19.59
C ASP A 344 5.19 16.99 19.41
N ALA A 345 5.39 17.48 18.19
CA ALA A 345 5.08 18.84 17.80
C ALA A 345 4.54 18.91 16.37
N ASP A 346 3.58 19.81 16.16
CA ASP A 346 2.99 20.03 14.84
C ASP A 346 4.03 20.54 13.82
N GLY A 347 3.82 20.21 12.54
CA GLY A 347 4.60 20.72 11.43
C GLY A 347 5.99 20.08 11.27
N ARG A 348 6.29 19.01 12.00
CA ARG A 348 7.52 18.22 11.81
C ARG A 348 7.49 17.55 10.44
N LYS A 349 8.67 17.35 9.85
CA LYS A 349 8.80 16.85 8.47
C LYS A 349 9.65 15.60 8.43
N LYS A 350 9.21 14.64 7.63
CA LYS A 350 9.99 13.48 7.18
C LYS A 350 10.02 13.48 5.66
N VAL A 351 11.16 13.18 5.08
CA VAL A 351 11.33 13.04 3.63
C VAL A 351 11.98 11.71 3.29
N GLY A 352 11.60 11.15 2.15
CA GLY A 352 12.19 9.91 1.67
C GLY A 352 12.00 9.72 0.17
N PHE A 353 12.61 8.65 -0.33
CA PHE A 353 12.50 8.24 -1.73
C PHE A 353 12.51 6.73 -1.86
N GLY A 354 12.01 6.24 -2.99
CA GLY A 354 12.00 4.85 -3.39
C GLY A 354 12.37 4.66 -4.85
N LEU A 355 13.04 3.54 -5.11
CA LEU A 355 13.24 2.97 -6.44
C LEU A 355 12.55 1.62 -6.45
N ASN A 356 11.73 1.35 -7.46
CA ASN A 356 11.05 0.09 -7.65
C ASN A 356 11.17 -0.32 -9.12
N VAL A 357 11.67 -1.52 -9.36
CA VAL A 357 11.90 -2.06 -10.69
C VAL A 357 11.23 -3.41 -10.80
N GLU A 358 10.51 -3.64 -11.87
CA GLU A 358 10.03 -4.95 -12.28
C GLU A 358 10.51 -5.29 -13.68
N GLN A 359 10.95 -6.54 -13.86
CA GLN A 359 11.45 -7.05 -15.12
C GLN A 359 10.77 -8.39 -15.44
N PRO A 360 9.81 -8.40 -16.35
CA PRO A 360 9.30 -9.62 -16.96
C PRO A 360 10.42 -10.36 -17.70
N ILE A 361 10.41 -11.70 -17.60
CA ILE A 361 11.44 -12.55 -18.24
C ILE A 361 10.78 -13.55 -19.19
N ALA A 362 9.66 -14.15 -18.82
CA ALA A 362 8.97 -15.19 -19.57
C ALA A 362 7.47 -15.23 -19.23
N ASP A 363 6.74 -16.15 -19.88
CA ASP A 363 5.34 -16.51 -19.57
C ASP A 363 4.41 -15.29 -19.64
N GLU A 364 4.53 -14.46 -20.70
CA GLU A 364 3.75 -13.23 -20.91
C GLU A 364 3.86 -12.25 -19.71
N GLY A 365 4.99 -12.31 -18.98
CA GLY A 365 5.28 -11.48 -17.83
C GLY A 365 4.87 -12.09 -16.49
N GLU A 366 4.35 -13.31 -16.45
CA GLU A 366 4.03 -14.00 -15.18
C GLU A 366 5.28 -14.56 -14.48
N THR A 367 6.36 -14.79 -15.23
CA THR A 367 7.69 -15.07 -14.69
C THR A 367 8.57 -13.82 -14.81
N GLY A 368 9.16 -13.41 -13.68
CA GLY A 368 10.04 -12.25 -13.67
C GLY A 368 10.67 -11.97 -12.31
N ILE A 369 11.44 -10.91 -12.27
CA ILE A 369 12.16 -10.45 -11.10
C ILE A 369 11.77 -9.01 -10.75
N PHE A 370 12.00 -8.64 -9.50
CA PHE A 370 11.78 -7.28 -9.03
C PHE A 370 12.84 -6.85 -8.02
N MET A 371 13.03 -5.56 -7.90
CA MET A 371 13.90 -4.92 -6.91
C MET A 371 13.21 -3.69 -6.33
N ARG A 372 13.37 -3.47 -5.04
CA ARG A 372 13.04 -2.21 -4.38
C ARG A 372 14.23 -1.69 -3.58
N ALA A 373 14.41 -0.38 -3.57
CA ALA A 373 15.31 0.29 -2.64
C ALA A 373 14.61 1.51 -2.08
N GLY A 374 14.67 1.69 -0.76
CA GLY A 374 14.01 2.76 -0.04
C GLY A 374 14.91 3.45 0.96
N TRP A 375 14.68 4.74 1.13
CA TRP A 375 15.37 5.57 2.10
C TRP A 375 14.45 6.67 2.64
N ASN A 376 14.55 6.94 3.94
CA ASN A 376 14.03 8.16 4.54
C ASN A 376 15.07 8.80 5.45
N ASP A 377 14.86 10.05 5.86
CA ASP A 377 15.82 10.81 6.65
C ASP A 377 15.94 10.31 8.10
N GLY A 378 14.98 9.52 8.59
CA GLY A 378 14.98 8.84 9.89
C GLY A 378 15.18 9.78 11.08
N LYS A 379 14.74 11.03 10.98
CA LYS A 379 14.88 12.04 12.05
C LYS A 379 13.71 12.01 13.02
N THR A 380 12.53 11.74 12.51
CA THR A 380 11.28 11.71 13.28
C THR A 380 10.78 10.28 13.44
N GLU A 381 9.89 10.06 14.39
CA GLU A 381 9.18 8.80 14.51
C GLU A 381 8.50 8.38 13.19
N THR A 382 8.25 7.10 13.05
CA THR A 382 7.53 6.54 11.90
C THR A 382 6.04 6.44 12.20
N PHE A 383 5.19 6.72 11.22
CA PHE A 383 3.75 6.83 11.40
C PHE A 383 2.98 5.62 10.89
N ALA A 384 3.48 4.92 9.87
CA ALA A 384 2.71 3.87 9.23
C ALA A 384 3.50 2.56 9.08
N PHE A 385 2.93 1.48 9.61
CA PHE A 385 3.17 0.05 9.33
C PHE A 385 4.58 -0.51 9.53
N THR A 386 5.64 0.22 9.25
CA THR A 386 7.03 -0.26 9.38
C THR A 386 7.89 0.76 10.11
N GLU A 387 8.83 0.29 10.91
CA GLU A 387 9.90 1.11 11.49
C GLU A 387 11.22 0.77 10.79
N ILE A 388 11.33 1.23 9.53
CA ILE A 388 12.47 0.99 8.64
C ILE A 388 12.87 2.32 8.02
N ASP A 389 14.16 2.70 8.09
CA ASP A 389 14.66 3.92 7.48
C ASP A 389 15.46 3.65 6.19
N ARG A 390 15.90 2.42 5.99
CA ARG A 390 16.64 1.92 4.83
C ARG A 390 16.11 0.57 4.46
N SER A 391 15.79 0.34 3.20
CA SER A 391 15.35 -0.96 2.72
C SER A 391 15.96 -1.28 1.36
N PHE A 392 16.35 -2.53 1.17
CA PHE A 392 16.69 -3.10 -0.12
C PHE A 392 16.02 -4.46 -0.24
N VAL A 393 15.32 -4.68 -1.34
CA VAL A 393 14.57 -5.91 -1.63
C VAL A 393 14.96 -6.42 -3.01
N LEU A 394 15.15 -7.73 -3.12
CA LEU A 394 15.33 -8.42 -4.39
C LEU A 394 14.52 -9.71 -4.35
N GLY A 395 13.75 -9.97 -5.40
CA GLY A 395 12.94 -11.19 -5.47
C GLY A 395 12.48 -11.51 -6.88
N GLY A 396 11.70 -12.57 -6.99
CA GLY A 396 11.14 -12.99 -8.26
C GLY A 396 10.02 -14.00 -8.08
N GLN A 397 9.32 -14.23 -9.18
CA GLN A 397 8.20 -15.15 -9.32
C GLN A 397 8.41 -16.01 -10.57
N ILE A 398 7.99 -17.27 -10.51
CA ILE A 398 7.96 -18.22 -11.62
C ILE A 398 6.54 -18.73 -11.79
N ALA A 399 6.03 -18.71 -13.02
CA ALA A 399 4.73 -19.27 -13.37
C ALA A 399 4.74 -20.81 -13.37
N GLY A 400 3.63 -21.40 -12.95
CA GLY A 400 3.50 -22.85 -12.79
C GLY A 400 3.44 -23.65 -14.09
N GLY A 401 3.36 -23.00 -15.25
CA GLY A 401 3.41 -23.66 -16.56
C GLY A 401 4.62 -24.56 -16.76
N HIS A 402 5.76 -24.22 -16.15
CA HIS A 402 6.98 -25.02 -16.17
C HIS A 402 6.84 -26.43 -15.52
N TRP A 403 5.81 -26.65 -14.73
CA TRP A 403 5.47 -27.97 -14.13
C TRP A 403 4.03 -28.38 -14.30
N GLY A 404 3.36 -27.83 -15.33
CA GLY A 404 2.00 -28.22 -15.76
C GLY A 404 0.88 -27.68 -14.85
N ARG A 405 1.09 -26.55 -14.20
CA ARG A 405 0.12 -25.85 -13.35
C ARG A 405 0.09 -24.35 -13.64
N ASP A 406 -0.42 -24.00 -14.79
CA ASP A 406 -0.31 -22.65 -15.41
C ASP A 406 -0.76 -21.50 -14.49
N ASP A 407 -1.77 -21.73 -13.67
CA ASP A 407 -2.32 -20.74 -12.73
C ASP A 407 -1.56 -20.65 -11.38
N ASP A 408 -0.64 -21.60 -11.11
CA ASP A 408 0.13 -21.56 -9.88
C ASP A 408 1.32 -20.59 -9.97
N ARG A 409 1.83 -20.15 -8.84
CA ARG A 409 3.01 -19.28 -8.76
C ARG A 409 3.93 -19.73 -7.62
N PHE A 410 5.21 -19.77 -7.92
CA PHE A 410 6.27 -19.88 -6.92
C PHE A 410 7.03 -18.58 -6.86
N ALA A 411 7.31 -18.07 -5.66
CA ALA A 411 8.09 -16.85 -5.51
C ALA A 411 9.02 -16.94 -4.30
N ALA A 412 10.14 -16.22 -4.40
CA ALA A 412 11.08 -16.02 -3.30
C ALA A 412 11.67 -14.61 -3.36
N ALA A 413 11.94 -14.04 -2.17
CA ALA A 413 12.55 -12.73 -2.05
C ALA A 413 13.40 -12.61 -0.78
N ILE A 414 14.31 -11.64 -0.80
CA ILE A 414 15.10 -11.20 0.35
C ILE A 414 14.90 -9.72 0.59
N ALA A 415 14.90 -9.30 1.86
CA ALA A 415 14.97 -7.89 2.26
C ALA A 415 16.14 -7.67 3.22
N LEU A 416 16.79 -6.51 3.08
CA LEU A 416 17.83 -5.99 3.97
C LEU A 416 17.36 -4.64 4.48
N ASN A 417 16.96 -4.59 5.75
CA ASN A 417 16.42 -3.39 6.37
C ASN A 417 17.41 -2.78 7.35
N GLY A 418 17.37 -1.47 7.52
CA GLY A 418 18.25 -0.72 8.40
C GLY A 418 17.59 0.52 8.98
N LEU A 419 18.23 1.05 10.04
CA LEU A 419 17.82 2.25 10.75
C LEU A 419 18.75 3.43 10.45
N SER A 420 18.23 4.64 10.67
CA SER A 420 19.03 5.86 10.73
C SER A 420 19.87 5.91 12.03
N PRO A 421 20.95 6.69 12.07
CA PRO A 421 21.74 6.82 13.32
C PRO A 421 20.93 7.31 14.51
N ALA A 422 20.01 8.25 14.33
CA ALA A 422 19.19 8.80 15.41
C ALA A 422 18.17 7.78 15.94
N HIS A 423 17.50 7.06 15.04
CA HIS A 423 16.55 5.99 15.38
C HIS A 423 17.26 4.84 16.10
N LEU A 424 18.42 4.40 15.58
CA LEU A 424 19.26 3.39 16.21
C LEU A 424 19.65 3.79 17.63
N GLN A 425 20.15 5.02 17.84
CA GLN A 425 20.53 5.50 19.17
C GLN A 425 19.34 5.56 20.14
N TYR A 426 18.17 5.96 19.63
CA TYR A 426 16.92 5.99 20.40
C TYR A 426 16.54 4.60 20.93
N LEU A 427 16.52 3.57 20.06
CA LEU A 427 16.23 2.20 20.47
C LEU A 427 17.31 1.61 21.36
N ALA A 428 18.59 1.92 21.11
CA ALA A 428 19.72 1.47 21.95
C ALA A 428 19.68 2.05 23.36
N ALA A 429 19.12 3.25 23.52
CA ALA A 429 18.88 3.87 24.82
C ALA A 429 17.60 3.36 25.53
N GLY A 430 16.95 2.34 24.99
CA GLY A 430 15.74 1.73 25.53
C GLY A 430 14.43 2.41 25.07
N GLY A 431 14.50 3.32 24.11
CA GLY A 431 13.33 3.96 23.52
C GLY A 431 12.39 2.94 22.86
N ILE A 432 11.10 3.29 22.81
CA ILE A 432 10.04 2.43 22.28
C ILE A 432 9.37 3.14 21.12
N GLY A 433 9.37 2.50 19.95
CA GLY A 433 8.59 2.90 18.80
C GLY A 433 7.19 2.27 18.80
N PHE A 434 6.47 2.38 17.70
CA PHE A 434 5.12 1.79 17.67
C PHE A 434 5.12 0.26 17.40
N VAL A 435 6.16 -0.31 16.79
CA VAL A 435 6.35 -1.77 16.60
C VAL A 435 7.68 -2.29 17.14
N LEU A 436 8.66 -1.43 17.42
CA LEU A 436 9.98 -1.81 17.93
C LEU A 436 10.19 -1.35 19.38
N GLY A 437 11.00 -2.10 20.13
CA GLY A 437 11.36 -1.72 21.49
C GLY A 437 11.74 -2.90 22.37
N ASP A 438 12.94 -3.43 22.16
CA ASP A 438 13.52 -4.53 22.94
C ASP A 438 14.09 -4.11 24.30
N GLY A 439 14.11 -2.79 24.59
CA GLY A 439 14.74 -2.21 25.80
C GLY A 439 16.26 -2.06 25.68
N LYS A 440 16.91 -2.81 24.77
CA LYS A 440 18.33 -2.69 24.39
C LYS A 440 18.48 -3.02 22.91
N LEU A 441 19.54 -2.55 22.28
CA LEU A 441 19.84 -2.83 20.90
C LEU A 441 21.33 -3.07 20.69
N SER A 442 21.69 -4.26 20.21
CA SER A 442 22.98 -4.57 19.60
C SER A 442 22.77 -4.59 18.08
N TYR A 443 22.97 -3.45 17.43
CA TYR A 443 22.53 -3.22 16.07
C TYR A 443 23.14 -4.17 15.04
N ALA A 444 22.28 -4.73 14.19
CA ALA A 444 22.60 -5.31 12.90
C ALA A 444 21.37 -5.16 11.96
N SER A 445 21.59 -5.10 10.66
CA SER A 445 20.48 -5.07 9.69
C SER A 445 19.53 -6.25 9.90
N GLU A 446 18.24 -5.99 9.92
CA GLU A 446 17.21 -7.03 9.85
C GLU A 446 17.22 -7.63 8.44
N GLN A 447 17.33 -8.95 8.36
CA GLN A 447 17.42 -9.70 7.12
C GLN A 447 16.25 -10.66 7.05
N ILE A 448 15.47 -10.54 5.98
CA ILE A 448 14.27 -11.33 5.77
C ILE A 448 14.45 -12.14 4.49
N PHE A 449 14.19 -13.43 4.56
CA PHE A 449 13.95 -14.31 3.41
C PHE A 449 12.52 -14.79 3.50
N GLU A 450 11.76 -14.70 2.40
CA GLU A 450 10.41 -15.26 2.29
C GLU A 450 10.26 -16.03 0.99
N THR A 451 9.53 -17.14 1.07
CA THR A 451 9.13 -17.93 -0.10
C THR A 451 7.71 -18.42 0.07
N TYR A 452 6.94 -18.38 -1.00
CA TYR A 452 5.59 -18.96 -1.03
C TYR A 452 5.34 -19.75 -2.31
N TYR A 453 4.37 -20.66 -2.23
CA TYR A 453 3.81 -21.34 -3.37
C TYR A 453 2.30 -21.10 -3.40
N ARG A 454 1.80 -20.33 -4.38
CA ARG A 454 0.38 -20.04 -4.56
C ARG A 454 -0.25 -21.07 -5.47
N ILE A 455 -1.08 -21.92 -4.90
CA ILE A 455 -1.84 -22.96 -5.58
C ILE A 455 -3.19 -22.39 -6.01
N GLN A 456 -3.45 -22.35 -7.30
CA GLN A 456 -4.79 -22.11 -7.82
C GLN A 456 -5.60 -23.40 -7.70
N VAL A 457 -6.50 -23.47 -6.71
CA VAL A 457 -7.32 -24.67 -6.47
C VAL A 457 -8.39 -24.82 -7.55
N GLY A 458 -8.96 -23.71 -8.01
CA GLY A 458 -9.94 -23.70 -9.09
C GLY A 458 -10.77 -22.41 -9.12
N LYS A 459 -11.66 -22.36 -10.10
CA LYS A 459 -12.69 -21.34 -10.23
C LYS A 459 -14.06 -21.99 -10.02
N TYR A 460 -14.84 -21.47 -9.07
CA TYR A 460 -16.17 -21.97 -8.76
C TYR A 460 -17.19 -20.85 -8.83
N GLN A 461 -18.15 -20.94 -9.75
CA GLN A 461 -19.20 -19.92 -9.99
C GLN A 461 -18.64 -18.48 -10.14
N GLY A 462 -17.46 -18.34 -10.76
CA GLY A 462 -16.79 -17.05 -10.95
C GLY A 462 -15.81 -16.70 -9.83
N ALA A 463 -15.88 -17.32 -8.66
CA ALA A 463 -14.92 -17.09 -7.59
C ALA A 463 -13.61 -17.88 -7.83
N THR A 464 -12.49 -17.25 -7.61
CA THR A 464 -11.16 -17.85 -7.62
C THR A 464 -10.78 -18.28 -6.21
N VAL A 465 -10.29 -19.52 -6.03
CA VAL A 465 -9.84 -20.05 -4.74
C VAL A 465 -8.36 -20.36 -4.82
N GLN A 466 -7.58 -19.78 -3.91
CA GLN A 466 -6.13 -19.92 -3.83
C GLN A 466 -5.70 -20.38 -2.44
N LEU A 467 -4.71 -21.28 -2.38
CA LEU A 467 -4.03 -21.69 -1.17
C LEU A 467 -2.54 -21.36 -1.29
N SER A 468 -1.94 -20.85 -0.21
CA SER A 468 -0.52 -20.52 -0.24
C SER A 468 0.16 -20.97 1.06
N PRO A 469 0.89 -22.08 1.09
CA PRO A 469 1.96 -22.27 2.07
C PRO A 469 3.03 -21.19 1.86
N ASP A 470 3.56 -20.69 2.97
CA ASP A 470 4.54 -19.60 3.03
C ASP A 470 5.53 -19.85 4.15
N PHE A 471 6.76 -19.41 3.97
CA PHE A 471 7.83 -19.55 4.96
C PHE A 471 8.70 -18.29 4.95
N GLN A 472 8.93 -17.74 6.16
CA GLN A 472 9.85 -16.63 6.39
C GLN A 472 10.97 -17.07 7.34
N TYR A 473 12.20 -16.65 7.03
CA TYR A 473 13.36 -16.73 7.91
C TYR A 473 13.89 -15.32 8.15
N ILE A 474 13.90 -14.91 9.42
CA ILE A 474 14.25 -13.54 9.81
C ILE A 474 15.44 -13.60 10.74
N ARG A 475 16.53 -12.94 10.32
CA ARG A 475 17.75 -12.78 11.11
C ARG A 475 17.81 -11.36 11.67
N ASN A 476 18.31 -11.23 12.90
CA ASN A 476 18.39 -9.98 13.65
C ASN A 476 17.01 -9.29 13.74
N PRO A 477 15.94 -9.96 14.22
CA PRO A 477 14.61 -9.34 14.34
C PRO A 477 14.71 -8.05 15.16
N ALA A 478 13.93 -7.03 14.78
CA ALA A 478 13.99 -5.69 15.38
C ALA A 478 15.39 -5.05 15.28
N PHE A 479 16.17 -5.37 14.25
CA PHE A 479 17.57 -4.91 14.04
C PHE A 479 18.53 -5.32 15.14
N ASN A 480 18.23 -6.38 15.90
CA ASN A 480 18.95 -6.77 17.11
C ASN A 480 19.68 -8.11 16.93
N ARG A 481 21.04 -8.07 16.86
CA ARG A 481 21.86 -9.28 16.69
C ARG A 481 21.86 -10.20 17.90
N ASP A 482 21.48 -9.70 19.07
CA ASP A 482 21.41 -10.47 20.29
C ASP A 482 20.16 -11.38 20.31
N ARG A 483 19.25 -11.19 19.37
CA ARG A 483 17.97 -11.90 19.27
C ARG A 483 17.84 -12.64 17.95
N GLY A 484 17.08 -13.74 17.95
CA GLY A 484 16.82 -14.56 16.78
C GLY A 484 17.90 -15.60 16.49
N PRO A 485 17.92 -16.20 15.28
CA PRO A 485 16.92 -15.99 14.21
C PRO A 485 15.54 -16.51 14.58
N VAL A 486 14.52 -16.10 13.83
CA VAL A 486 13.15 -16.58 13.96
C VAL A 486 12.62 -17.08 12.62
N GLN A 487 11.81 -18.14 12.68
CA GLN A 487 11.11 -18.70 11.55
C GLN A 487 9.61 -18.46 11.70
N VAL A 488 8.93 -18.14 10.60
CA VAL A 488 7.50 -18.02 10.56
C VAL A 488 6.97 -18.87 9.41
N ALA A 489 6.31 -19.96 9.73
CA ALA A 489 5.58 -20.76 8.76
C ALA A 489 4.14 -20.28 8.68
N SER A 490 3.60 -20.14 7.49
CA SER A 490 2.27 -19.60 7.29
C SER A 490 1.46 -20.41 6.29
N PHE A 491 0.16 -20.31 6.41
CA PHE A 491 -0.79 -20.84 5.45
C PHE A 491 -1.86 -19.80 5.18
N ARG A 492 -2.08 -19.49 3.90
CA ARG A 492 -3.09 -18.53 3.43
C ARG A 492 -4.12 -19.22 2.58
N LEU A 493 -5.41 -18.97 2.87
CA LEU A 493 -6.55 -19.18 1.99
C LEU A 493 -7.03 -17.84 1.49
N HIS A 494 -7.14 -17.66 0.17
CA HIS A 494 -7.73 -16.48 -0.45
C HIS A 494 -8.83 -16.90 -1.42
N VAL A 495 -9.96 -16.21 -1.33
CA VAL A 495 -11.12 -16.37 -2.23
C VAL A 495 -11.52 -15.00 -2.72
N GLU A 496 -11.63 -14.84 -4.03
CA GLU A 496 -12.02 -13.59 -4.69
C GLU A 496 -13.06 -13.86 -5.77
N TYR A 497 -14.14 -13.00 -5.80
CA TYR A 497 -15.23 -13.03 -6.78
C TYR A 497 -15.36 -11.68 -7.47
#